data_402b3f8e8fc58b8be05e9857fc90b609
#
_entry.id   402b3f8e8fc58b8be05e9857fc90b609
#
_cell.length_a   1.000
_cell.length_b   1.000
_cell.length_c   1.000
_cell.angle_alpha   90.00
_cell.angle_beta   90.00
_cell.angle_gamma   90.00
#
_symmetry.space_group_name_H-M   'P 1'
#
loop_
_entity.id
_entity.type
_entity.pdbx_description
1 polymer ?
#
loop_
_entity_poly.entity_id
_entity_poly.type
_entity_poly.pdbx_seq_one_letter_code
_entity_poly.pdbx_strand_id
1 'polypeptide(L)'
;MGEKSKEKDEAFNHLLTMILEAISKGIIELHDVEIEAEELEIKLQPIMKSILKPILEKKVVELSKITFEEPKISFPGKIVEVKIGATKAEGGSRNKVITLGGHTMPPYYYLAGYEAPNPPVFSGDVFDMRISLPRAVRQVFGDVLDNPVEWARIWVDKFGAEAINIHLVSTDPSIKDTKPSESAKLVEELLQQIKVPIVVGGSGHPVKDVEVFKKVSDIAEGERIVLNSLNLDMKLEDICTHIAKKDIVVIDFSPMDLDKAREINRKVYDWIPKNRILLDLNIGGIGYGTEYGFTAMERARLAALLGDEELQHPFNVGASNAWGAREAWVVMDPYWGPREIRGPLWETLTCIICLLAGADYFMTLHPTTVKTLKEMREYLSSKGKRIFEEAADWVSLKIPVV
;
A
#
# COMPACT_ATOMS: atom_id res chain seq x y z
N MET A 1 -59.42 -39.75 -27.69
CA MET A 1 -57.92 -39.56 -27.77
C MET A 1 -57.28 -38.92 -26.54
N GLY A 2 -58.08 -38.33 -25.65
CA GLY A 2 -57.54 -37.58 -24.47
C GLY A 2 -57.18 -38.43 -23.23
N GLU A 3 -57.80 -39.58 -23.00
CA GLU A 3 -57.55 -40.37 -21.77
C GLU A 3 -56.23 -41.15 -21.82
N LYS A 4 -55.86 -41.72 -22.95
CA LYS A 4 -54.57 -42.42 -23.09
C LYS A 4 -53.34 -41.54 -23.02
N SER A 5 -53.49 -40.24 -23.26
CA SER A 5 -52.39 -39.28 -23.10
C SER A 5 -52.16 -38.96 -21.61
N LYS A 6 -53.24 -38.74 -20.85
CA LYS A 6 -53.13 -38.46 -19.41
C LYS A 6 -52.57 -39.63 -18.61
N GLU A 7 -52.93 -40.87 -18.91
CA GLU A 7 -52.34 -42.04 -18.22
C GLU A 7 -50.85 -42.20 -18.53
N LYS A 8 -50.41 -41.86 -19.73
CA LYS A 8 -48.98 -41.90 -20.07
C LYS A 8 -48.20 -40.80 -19.35
N ASP A 9 -48.77 -39.62 -19.25
CA ASP A 9 -48.15 -38.48 -18.56
C ASP A 9 -48.07 -38.75 -17.05
N GLU A 10 -49.10 -39.34 -16.43
CA GLU A 10 -49.05 -39.74 -15.00
C GLU A 10 -48.03 -40.83 -14.73
N ALA A 11 -47.94 -41.84 -15.60
CA ALA A 11 -46.95 -42.91 -15.47
C ALA A 11 -45.52 -42.41 -15.67
N PHE A 12 -45.29 -41.47 -16.59
CA PHE A 12 -43.99 -40.83 -16.81
C PHE A 12 -43.56 -39.97 -15.60
N ASN A 13 -44.49 -39.16 -15.08
CA ASN A 13 -44.21 -38.33 -13.90
C ASN A 13 -43.90 -39.17 -12.65
N HIS A 14 -44.59 -40.32 -12.49
CA HIS A 14 -44.32 -41.27 -11.41
C HIS A 14 -42.93 -41.90 -11.53
N LEU A 15 -42.54 -42.32 -12.73
CA LEU A 15 -41.23 -42.90 -13.02
C LEU A 15 -40.13 -41.86 -12.80
N LEU A 16 -40.31 -40.63 -13.28
CA LEU A 16 -39.37 -39.54 -13.09
C LEU A 16 -39.16 -39.22 -11.60
N THR A 17 -40.24 -39.22 -10.82
CA THR A 17 -40.18 -39.00 -9.36
C THR A 17 -39.39 -40.11 -8.66
N MET A 18 -39.59 -41.36 -9.05
CA MET A 18 -38.83 -42.51 -8.51
C MET A 18 -37.34 -42.45 -8.87
N ILE A 19 -37.00 -42.04 -10.08
CA ILE A 19 -35.59 -41.87 -10.51
C ILE A 19 -34.93 -40.73 -9.71
N LEU A 20 -35.61 -39.57 -9.57
CA LEU A 20 -35.11 -38.46 -8.80
C LEU A 20 -34.91 -38.77 -7.30
N GLU A 21 -35.83 -39.58 -6.73
CA GLU A 21 -35.64 -40.08 -5.36
C GLU A 21 -34.47 -41.06 -5.24
N ALA A 22 -34.25 -41.91 -6.20
CA ALA A 22 -33.13 -42.84 -6.20
C ALA A 22 -31.78 -42.12 -6.37
N ILE A 23 -31.72 -41.06 -7.18
CA ILE A 23 -30.56 -40.19 -7.33
C ILE A 23 -30.30 -39.43 -6.01
N SER A 24 -31.37 -38.87 -5.42
CA SER A 24 -31.24 -38.12 -4.16
C SER A 24 -30.75 -38.98 -2.99
N LYS A 25 -31.00 -40.26 -3.05
CA LYS A 25 -30.53 -41.26 -2.07
C LYS A 25 -29.17 -41.86 -2.43
N GLY A 26 -28.56 -41.44 -3.54
CA GLY A 26 -27.26 -41.97 -4.01
C GLY A 26 -27.33 -43.44 -4.45
N ILE A 27 -28.52 -43.93 -4.84
CA ILE A 27 -28.75 -45.31 -5.26
C ILE A 27 -28.43 -45.47 -6.76
N ILE A 28 -28.63 -44.40 -7.53
CA ILE A 28 -28.39 -44.35 -8.98
C ILE A 28 -27.59 -43.09 -9.31
N GLU A 29 -26.56 -43.20 -10.13
CA GLU A 29 -25.88 -42.10 -10.81
C GLU A 29 -26.25 -42.16 -12.30
N LEU A 30 -26.67 -41.03 -12.86
CA LEU A 30 -26.98 -40.89 -14.26
C LEU A 30 -25.81 -40.21 -14.99
N HIS A 31 -25.31 -40.82 -16.03
CA HIS A 31 -24.32 -40.26 -16.94
C HIS A 31 -24.92 -40.06 -18.31
N ASP A 32 -24.67 -38.95 -18.95
CA ASP A 32 -25.05 -38.60 -20.32
C ASP A 32 -26.56 -38.77 -20.61
N VAL A 33 -27.40 -38.18 -19.77
CA VAL A 33 -28.85 -38.22 -19.92
C VAL A 33 -29.34 -36.98 -20.64
N GLU A 34 -30.03 -37.17 -21.78
CA GLU A 34 -30.72 -36.12 -22.51
C GLU A 34 -32.24 -36.25 -22.26
N ILE A 35 -32.89 -35.17 -21.84
CA ILE A 35 -34.33 -35.11 -21.60
C ILE A 35 -34.92 -34.09 -22.57
N GLU A 36 -35.76 -34.56 -23.49
CA GLU A 36 -36.50 -33.71 -24.43
C GLU A 36 -37.97 -33.63 -23.95
N ALA A 37 -38.40 -32.39 -23.61
CA ALA A 37 -39.76 -32.13 -23.16
C ALA A 37 -40.22 -30.76 -23.67
N GLU A 38 -41.51 -30.62 -24.00
CA GLU A 38 -42.10 -29.34 -24.43
C GLU A 38 -42.19 -28.35 -23.28
N GLU A 39 -42.41 -28.78 -22.05
CA GLU A 39 -42.32 -27.99 -20.82
C GLU A 39 -41.77 -28.86 -19.66
N LEU A 40 -40.69 -28.41 -19.00
CA LEU A 40 -40.12 -29.06 -17.84
C LEU A 40 -40.08 -28.10 -16.65
N GLU A 41 -40.92 -28.31 -15.64
CA GLU A 41 -40.88 -27.57 -14.37
C GLU A 41 -40.12 -28.38 -13.32
N ILE A 42 -38.85 -28.01 -13.04
CA ILE A 42 -38.04 -28.67 -12.02
C ILE A 42 -38.13 -27.84 -10.73
N LYS A 43 -38.85 -28.34 -9.73
CA LYS A 43 -38.88 -27.78 -8.38
C LYS A 43 -37.77 -28.40 -7.54
N LEU A 44 -36.61 -27.74 -7.52
CA LEU A 44 -35.53 -28.13 -6.61
C LEU A 44 -35.89 -27.71 -5.19
N GLN A 45 -36.33 -28.64 -4.38
CA GLN A 45 -36.36 -28.41 -2.93
C GLN A 45 -34.96 -28.69 -2.41
N PRO A 46 -34.36 -27.74 -1.63
CA PRO A 46 -33.05 -27.96 -1.07
C PRO A 46 -33.10 -29.05 0.01
N ILE A 47 -32.88 -30.30 -0.40
CA ILE A 47 -32.73 -31.45 0.52
C ILE A 47 -31.50 -31.27 1.45
N MET A 48 -30.60 -30.35 1.09
CA MET A 48 -29.40 -30.02 1.88
C MET A 48 -29.71 -29.45 3.28
N LYS A 49 -30.92 -28.93 3.56
CA LYS A 49 -31.23 -28.38 4.91
C LYS A 49 -31.28 -29.40 6.03
N SER A 50 -31.59 -30.66 5.74
CA SER A 50 -31.72 -31.67 6.81
C SER A 50 -30.44 -32.46 7.09
N ILE A 51 -29.51 -32.55 6.12
CA ILE A 51 -28.28 -33.33 6.29
C ILE A 51 -27.11 -32.42 6.76
N LEU A 52 -27.05 -31.18 6.27
CA LEU A 52 -25.99 -30.24 6.67
C LEU A 52 -26.22 -29.61 8.06
N LYS A 53 -27.48 -29.45 8.50
CA LYS A 53 -27.77 -28.85 9.79
C LYS A 53 -27.11 -29.56 10.98
N PRO A 54 -27.24 -30.88 11.12
CA PRO A 54 -26.58 -31.59 12.23
C PRO A 54 -25.05 -31.59 12.12
N ILE A 55 -24.51 -31.63 10.90
CA ILE A 55 -23.05 -31.62 10.67
C ILE A 55 -22.47 -30.25 10.95
N LEU A 56 -23.14 -29.17 10.50
CA LEU A 56 -22.71 -27.81 10.77
C LEU A 56 -22.87 -27.43 12.23
N GLU A 57 -24.00 -27.77 12.86
CA GLU A 57 -24.21 -27.54 14.29
C GLU A 57 -23.21 -28.30 15.16
N LYS A 58 -22.89 -29.55 14.80
CA LYS A 58 -21.89 -30.33 15.51
C LYS A 58 -20.47 -29.81 15.35
N LYS A 59 -20.09 -29.39 14.15
CA LYS A 59 -18.80 -28.74 13.88
C LYS A 59 -18.70 -27.35 14.55
N VAL A 60 -19.74 -26.56 14.51
CA VAL A 60 -19.76 -25.25 15.16
C VAL A 60 -19.63 -25.38 16.68
N VAL A 61 -20.31 -26.35 17.28
CA VAL A 61 -20.17 -26.63 18.74
C VAL A 61 -18.79 -27.17 19.09
N GLU A 62 -18.17 -27.98 18.23
CA GLU A 62 -16.79 -28.44 18.43
C GLU A 62 -15.79 -27.30 18.25
N LEU A 63 -15.94 -26.47 17.22
CA LEU A 63 -15.10 -25.29 16.99
C LEU A 63 -15.25 -24.24 18.10
N SER A 64 -16.45 -24.07 18.67
CA SER A 64 -16.66 -23.16 19.81
C SER A 64 -16.02 -23.60 21.12
N LYS A 65 -15.59 -24.87 21.22
CA LYS A 65 -14.85 -25.39 22.37
C LYS A 65 -13.34 -25.31 22.20
N ILE A 66 -12.86 -24.96 21.01
CA ILE A 66 -11.42 -24.79 20.75
C ILE A 66 -11.06 -23.39 21.24
N THR A 67 -10.28 -23.33 22.29
CA THR A 67 -9.63 -22.09 22.71
C THR A 67 -8.49 -21.83 21.74
N PHE A 68 -8.55 -20.71 21.03
CA PHE A 68 -7.43 -20.27 20.20
C PHE A 68 -6.29 -19.85 21.14
N GLU A 69 -5.17 -20.54 21.04
CA GLU A 69 -3.93 -20.11 21.67
C GLU A 69 -3.06 -19.44 20.61
N GLU A 70 -2.76 -18.18 20.84
CA GLU A 70 -1.91 -17.42 19.92
C GLU A 70 -0.51 -18.02 19.88
N PRO A 71 0.03 -18.39 18.70
CA PRO A 71 1.38 -18.93 18.60
C PRO A 71 2.41 -17.88 19.00
N LYS A 72 3.23 -18.17 20.00
CA LYS A 72 4.35 -17.31 20.40
C LYS A 72 5.56 -17.59 19.51
N ILE A 73 5.76 -16.78 18.51
CA ILE A 73 6.92 -16.84 17.62
C ILE A 73 7.89 -15.73 18.02
N SER A 74 9.16 -16.06 18.19
CA SER A 74 10.24 -15.09 18.38
C SER A 74 11.10 -15.03 17.13
N PHE A 75 11.46 -13.83 16.72
CA PHE A 75 12.34 -13.58 15.59
C PHE A 75 13.70 -13.10 16.10
N PRO A 76 14.83 -13.63 15.58
CA PRO A 76 16.17 -13.19 15.97
C PRO A 76 16.56 -11.81 15.43
N GLY A 77 15.96 -11.40 14.31
CA GLY A 77 16.23 -10.14 13.64
C GLY A 77 15.35 -8.99 14.11
N LYS A 78 15.80 -7.78 13.85
CA LYS A 78 15.08 -6.53 14.12
C LYS A 78 15.24 -5.60 12.92
N ILE A 79 14.18 -4.88 12.57
CA ILE A 79 14.27 -3.81 11.57
C ILE A 79 14.99 -2.62 12.20
N VAL A 80 15.98 -2.11 11.50
CA VAL A 80 16.79 -0.97 11.96
C VAL A 80 15.88 0.26 12.14
N GLU A 81 16.18 1.06 13.17
CA GLU A 81 15.52 2.35 13.34
C GLU A 81 16.23 3.42 12.53
N VAL A 82 15.48 4.11 11.68
CA VAL A 82 15.95 5.23 10.87
C VAL A 82 15.24 6.51 11.30
N LYS A 83 16.01 7.55 11.59
CA LYS A 83 15.46 8.86 11.94
C LYS A 83 15.50 9.78 10.72
N ILE A 84 14.41 10.51 10.48
CA ILE A 84 14.31 11.53 9.44
C ILE A 84 13.88 12.87 10.03
N GLY A 85 14.40 13.97 9.46
CA GLY A 85 14.27 15.30 10.04
C GLY A 85 15.16 15.50 11.26
N ALA A 86 15.62 16.73 11.49
CA ALA A 86 16.41 17.12 12.65
C ALA A 86 15.84 18.38 13.27
N THR A 87 15.68 18.36 14.60
CA THR A 87 15.23 19.53 15.36
C THR A 87 16.39 20.50 15.64
N LYS A 88 16.09 21.68 16.19
CA LYS A 88 17.10 22.63 16.61
C LYS A 88 18.12 22.05 17.62
N ALA A 89 17.67 21.13 18.47
CA ALA A 89 18.54 20.45 19.43
C ALA A 89 19.54 19.51 18.75
N GLU A 90 19.25 19.08 17.53
CA GLU A 90 20.10 18.19 16.72
C GLU A 90 20.82 18.93 15.58
N GLY A 91 20.73 20.27 15.54
CA GLY A 91 21.39 21.12 14.56
C GLY A 91 20.56 21.40 13.29
N GLY A 92 19.32 20.93 13.21
CA GLY A 92 18.41 21.17 12.09
C GLY A 92 17.39 22.28 12.37
N SER A 93 16.35 22.33 11.55
CA SER A 93 15.28 23.33 11.66
C SER A 93 13.86 22.72 11.63
N ARG A 94 13.75 21.38 11.68
CA ARG A 94 12.45 20.71 11.69
C ARG A 94 11.77 20.85 13.05
N ASN A 95 10.44 20.74 13.07
CA ASN A 95 9.66 20.78 14.32
C ASN A 95 9.65 19.43 15.06
N LYS A 96 10.02 18.36 14.39
CA LYS A 96 10.04 17.00 14.94
C LYS A 96 11.04 16.10 14.21
N VAL A 97 11.48 15.07 14.92
CA VAL A 97 12.13 13.89 14.34
C VAL A 97 11.08 12.81 14.18
N ILE A 98 11.11 12.12 13.07
CA ILE A 98 10.32 10.90 12.83
C ILE A 98 11.28 9.72 12.86
N THR A 99 10.93 8.69 13.63
CA THR A 99 11.64 7.40 13.64
C THR A 99 10.82 6.37 12.89
N LEU A 100 11.45 5.62 12.00
CA LEU A 100 10.85 4.55 11.20
C LEU A 100 11.49 3.22 11.57
N GLY A 101 10.76 2.12 11.39
CA GLY A 101 11.29 0.77 11.66
C GLY A 101 11.23 0.38 13.13
N GLY A 102 12.23 -0.40 13.58
CA GLY A 102 12.30 -0.90 14.96
C GLY A 102 11.49 -2.17 15.20
N HIS A 103 10.81 -2.70 14.19
CA HIS A 103 9.94 -3.86 14.29
C HIS A 103 10.73 -5.14 14.60
N THR A 104 10.18 -5.96 15.50
CA THR A 104 10.71 -7.28 15.87
C THR A 104 9.75 -8.41 15.51
N MET A 105 8.61 -8.06 14.90
CA MET A 105 7.57 -9.00 14.46
C MET A 105 6.97 -8.59 13.12
N PRO A 106 6.32 -9.50 12.39
CA PRO A 106 5.56 -9.19 11.19
C PRO A 106 4.38 -8.23 11.48
N PRO A 107 3.97 -7.40 10.51
CA PRO A 107 2.96 -6.36 10.72
C PRO A 107 1.57 -6.88 11.14
N TYR A 108 1.19 -8.08 10.70
CA TYR A 108 -0.11 -8.66 11.05
C TYR A 108 -0.26 -8.99 12.55
N TYR A 109 0.83 -9.02 13.31
CA TYR A 109 0.79 -9.12 14.77
C TYR A 109 0.24 -7.86 15.45
N TYR A 110 0.04 -6.77 14.73
CA TYR A 110 -0.70 -5.62 15.26
C TYR A 110 -2.11 -6.01 15.71
N LEU A 111 -2.76 -6.90 14.98
CA LEU A 111 -4.09 -7.41 15.32
C LEU A 111 -4.08 -8.28 16.59
N ALA A 112 -2.95 -8.91 16.89
CA ALA A 112 -2.73 -9.73 18.07
C ALA A 112 -2.20 -8.95 19.29
N GLY A 113 -2.21 -7.61 19.24
CA GLY A 113 -1.79 -6.74 20.33
C GLY A 113 -0.31 -6.43 20.39
N TYR A 114 0.46 -6.74 19.34
CA TYR A 114 1.82 -6.24 19.19
C TYR A 114 1.81 -4.72 19.01
N GLU A 115 2.56 -4.01 19.82
CA GLU A 115 2.76 -2.58 19.65
C GLU A 115 3.96 -2.33 18.74
N ALA A 116 3.70 -1.74 17.56
CA ALA A 116 4.77 -1.26 16.72
C ALA A 116 5.55 -0.15 17.44
N PRO A 117 6.88 -0.25 17.55
CA PRO A 117 7.66 0.76 18.27
C PRO A 117 7.56 2.14 17.61
N ASN A 118 7.47 2.18 16.29
CA ASN A 118 7.34 3.37 15.48
C ASN A 118 6.17 3.19 14.51
N PRO A 119 5.13 4.03 14.59
CA PRO A 119 3.98 3.93 13.70
C PRO A 119 4.36 4.34 12.27
N PRO A 120 3.68 3.79 11.25
CA PRO A 120 3.88 4.20 9.87
C PRO A 120 3.52 5.68 9.63
N VAL A 121 4.20 6.32 8.68
CA VAL A 121 4.14 7.75 8.39
C VAL A 121 3.53 8.00 7.02
N PHE A 122 2.65 8.99 6.93
CA PHE A 122 1.94 9.34 5.70
C PHE A 122 2.31 10.76 5.27
N SER A 123 2.90 10.86 4.09
CA SER A 123 3.42 12.11 3.53
C SER A 123 2.64 12.56 2.29
N GLY A 124 2.80 13.82 1.93
CA GLY A 124 2.19 14.40 0.73
C GLY A 124 3.21 14.63 -0.37
N ASP A 125 2.86 14.24 -1.60
CA ASP A 125 3.64 14.45 -2.79
C ASP A 125 3.44 15.87 -3.35
N VAL A 126 4.54 16.49 -3.73
CA VAL A 126 4.63 17.81 -4.37
C VAL A 126 5.58 17.69 -5.56
N PHE A 127 5.30 18.39 -6.62
CA PHE A 127 6.15 18.41 -7.83
C PHE A 127 6.73 19.80 -8.04
N ASP A 128 7.96 19.86 -8.50
CA ASP A 128 8.70 21.12 -8.72
C ASP A 128 8.26 21.88 -9.99
N MET A 129 7.38 21.28 -10.77
CA MET A 129 6.75 21.88 -11.93
C MET A 129 5.35 21.36 -12.15
N ARG A 130 4.56 22.04 -12.96
CA ARG A 130 3.24 21.55 -13.34
C ARG A 130 3.36 20.28 -14.18
N ILE A 131 2.69 19.23 -13.74
CA ILE A 131 2.56 17.95 -14.45
C ILE A 131 1.09 17.65 -14.74
N SER A 132 0.84 16.66 -15.58
CA SER A 132 -0.52 16.18 -15.83
C SER A 132 -1.05 15.40 -14.64
N LEU A 133 -1.88 16.01 -13.83
CA LEU A 133 -2.50 15.38 -12.65
C LEU A 133 -3.95 14.97 -12.90
N PRO A 134 -4.45 13.89 -12.27
CA PRO A 134 -5.85 13.51 -12.31
C PRO A 134 -6.78 14.61 -11.81
N ARG A 135 -8.01 14.63 -12.35
CA ARG A 135 -9.00 15.66 -11.99
C ARG A 135 -9.25 15.73 -10.47
N ALA A 136 -9.33 14.59 -9.79
CA ALA A 136 -9.56 14.55 -8.36
C ALA A 136 -8.48 15.33 -7.58
N VAL A 137 -7.20 15.17 -7.94
CA VAL A 137 -6.09 15.90 -7.33
C VAL A 137 -6.17 17.39 -7.64
N ARG A 138 -6.43 17.75 -8.91
CA ARG A 138 -6.57 19.16 -9.32
C ARG A 138 -7.73 19.87 -8.62
N GLN A 139 -8.82 19.19 -8.33
CA GLN A 139 -9.97 19.74 -7.59
C GLN A 139 -9.63 20.09 -6.16
N VAL A 140 -8.71 19.36 -5.53
CA VAL A 140 -8.31 19.58 -4.14
C VAL A 140 -7.34 20.74 -4.01
N PHE A 141 -6.33 20.80 -4.88
CA PHE A 141 -5.21 21.75 -4.75
C PHE A 141 -5.37 23.00 -5.61
N GLY A 142 -6.12 22.92 -6.73
CA GLY A 142 -6.42 24.09 -7.54
C GLY A 142 -5.18 24.79 -8.08
N ASP A 143 -5.09 26.11 -7.84
CA ASP A 143 -4.06 26.97 -8.39
C ASP A 143 -2.69 26.83 -7.70
N VAL A 144 -2.64 26.21 -6.51
CA VAL A 144 -1.36 26.04 -5.79
C VAL A 144 -0.44 25.01 -6.41
N LEU A 145 -0.94 24.21 -7.35
CA LEU A 145 -0.14 23.23 -8.10
C LEU A 145 1.02 23.84 -8.91
N ASP A 146 0.99 25.15 -9.13
CA ASP A 146 2.08 25.89 -9.80
C ASP A 146 3.11 26.46 -8.80
N ASN A 147 2.85 26.34 -7.49
CA ASN A 147 3.75 26.80 -6.42
C ASN A 147 4.06 25.63 -5.46
N PRO A 148 5.19 24.96 -5.62
CA PRO A 148 5.56 23.80 -4.79
C PRO A 148 5.58 24.09 -3.28
N VAL A 149 6.02 25.29 -2.89
CA VAL A 149 6.09 25.68 -1.47
C VAL A 149 4.70 25.84 -0.87
N GLU A 150 3.79 26.50 -1.58
CA GLU A 150 2.41 26.68 -1.16
C GLU A 150 1.65 25.35 -1.14
N TRP A 151 1.90 24.51 -2.14
CA TRP A 151 1.34 23.18 -2.18
C TRP A 151 1.80 22.32 -0.98
N ALA A 152 3.09 22.35 -0.65
CA ALA A 152 3.62 21.69 0.53
C ALA A 152 3.02 22.25 1.84
N ARG A 153 2.81 23.58 1.92
CA ARG A 153 2.17 24.20 3.08
C ARG A 153 0.73 23.72 3.26
N ILE A 154 -0.07 23.65 2.20
CA ILE A 154 -1.43 23.12 2.26
C ILE A 154 -1.46 21.65 2.71
N TRP A 155 -0.52 20.84 2.24
CA TRP A 155 -0.38 19.47 2.71
C TRP A 155 -0.21 19.40 4.22
N VAL A 156 0.65 20.22 4.78
CA VAL A 156 0.95 20.22 6.23
C VAL A 156 -0.19 20.85 7.03
N ASP A 157 -0.56 22.08 6.70
CA ASP A 157 -1.44 22.90 7.54
C ASP A 157 -2.91 22.49 7.45
N LYS A 158 -3.37 22.12 6.25
CA LYS A 158 -4.78 21.78 6.01
C LYS A 158 -5.03 20.28 6.10
N PHE A 159 -4.12 19.45 5.57
CA PHE A 159 -4.34 18.02 5.46
C PHE A 159 -3.51 17.20 6.44
N GLY A 160 -2.63 17.86 7.18
CA GLY A 160 -1.88 17.25 8.27
C GLY A 160 -0.87 16.21 7.82
N ALA A 161 -0.29 16.34 6.61
CA ALA A 161 0.80 15.48 6.18
C ALA A 161 1.95 15.50 7.21
N GLU A 162 2.50 14.33 7.50
CA GLU A 162 3.51 14.20 8.56
C GLU A 162 4.93 14.47 8.05
N ALA A 163 5.10 14.38 6.73
CA ALA A 163 6.30 14.73 5.98
C ALA A 163 5.89 15.18 4.56
N ILE A 164 6.81 15.76 3.81
CA ILE A 164 6.60 16.19 2.41
C ILE A 164 7.61 15.49 1.51
N ASN A 165 7.15 15.05 0.35
CA ASN A 165 8.01 14.58 -0.74
C ASN A 165 8.01 15.62 -1.85
N ILE A 166 9.15 16.19 -2.17
CA ILE A 166 9.32 17.03 -3.35
C ILE A 166 9.96 16.20 -4.47
N HIS A 167 9.25 16.07 -5.59
CA HIS A 167 9.73 15.39 -6.78
C HIS A 167 10.30 16.40 -7.77
N LEU A 168 11.62 16.34 -7.99
CA LEU A 168 12.34 17.27 -8.88
C LEU A 168 12.29 16.77 -10.33
N VAL A 169 11.08 16.58 -10.86
CA VAL A 169 10.85 16.05 -12.21
C VAL A 169 11.36 16.98 -13.32
N SER A 170 11.48 18.29 -13.03
CA SER A 170 12.02 19.27 -13.97
C SER A 170 13.50 19.06 -14.29
N THR A 171 14.21 18.29 -13.46
CA THR A 171 15.64 18.00 -13.67
C THR A 171 15.91 16.97 -14.75
N ASP A 172 14.87 16.21 -15.18
CA ASP A 172 15.00 15.25 -16.26
C ASP A 172 15.49 15.93 -17.54
N PRO A 173 16.62 15.48 -18.14
CA PRO A 173 17.14 16.04 -19.38
C PRO A 173 16.16 15.98 -20.57
N SER A 174 15.20 15.04 -20.52
CA SER A 174 14.16 14.91 -21.55
C SER A 174 12.95 15.84 -21.35
N ILE A 175 12.83 16.47 -20.17
CA ILE A 175 11.71 17.34 -19.82
C ILE A 175 12.11 18.81 -19.85
N LYS A 176 12.88 19.26 -18.87
CA LYS A 176 13.27 20.68 -18.75
C LYS A 176 14.76 20.86 -18.47
N ASP A 177 15.44 19.80 -18.07
CA ASP A 177 16.87 19.81 -17.74
C ASP A 177 17.26 20.91 -16.74
N THR A 178 16.40 21.15 -15.75
CA THR A 178 16.66 22.16 -14.70
C THR A 178 18.01 21.88 -14.02
N LYS A 179 18.79 22.97 -13.83
CA LYS A 179 20.12 22.85 -13.26
C LYS A 179 20.06 22.39 -11.79
N PRO A 180 21.00 21.56 -11.34
CA PRO A 180 21.07 21.13 -9.94
C PRO A 180 21.04 22.28 -8.92
N SER A 181 21.67 23.41 -9.23
CA SER A 181 21.68 24.60 -8.40
C SER A 181 20.31 25.31 -8.27
N GLU A 182 19.48 25.22 -9.30
CA GLU A 182 18.12 25.79 -9.26
C GLU A 182 17.20 24.91 -8.43
N SER A 183 17.27 23.59 -8.62
CA SER A 183 16.50 22.65 -7.81
C SER A 183 16.91 22.68 -6.34
N ALA A 184 18.20 22.85 -6.04
CA ALA A 184 18.68 23.02 -4.67
C ALA A 184 18.10 24.27 -4.00
N LYS A 185 17.98 25.42 -4.71
CA LYS A 185 17.34 26.62 -4.19
C LYS A 185 15.86 26.40 -3.83
N LEU A 186 15.11 25.66 -4.65
CA LEU A 186 13.73 25.31 -4.32
C LEU A 186 13.66 24.46 -3.02
N VAL A 187 14.57 23.48 -2.89
CA VAL A 187 14.64 22.66 -1.68
C VAL A 187 15.00 23.53 -0.46
N GLU A 188 15.93 24.47 -0.60
CA GLU A 188 16.27 25.42 0.45
C GLU A 188 15.06 26.26 0.88
N GLU A 189 14.28 26.79 -0.07
CA GLU A 189 13.05 27.52 0.21
C GLU A 189 12.02 26.64 0.95
N LEU A 190 11.85 25.38 0.50
CA LEU A 190 10.99 24.42 1.21
C LEU A 190 11.47 24.18 2.65
N LEU A 191 12.77 24.01 2.88
CA LEU A 191 13.35 23.83 4.21
C LEU A 191 13.12 25.03 5.13
N GLN A 192 13.09 26.25 4.59
CA GLN A 192 12.81 27.47 5.33
C GLN A 192 11.32 27.58 5.72
N GLN A 193 10.41 27.19 4.82
CA GLN A 193 8.97 27.40 4.98
C GLN A 193 8.27 26.22 5.65
N ILE A 194 8.66 24.99 5.33
CA ILE A 194 8.03 23.74 5.79
C ILE A 194 8.84 23.19 6.97
N LYS A 195 8.16 22.86 8.07
CA LYS A 195 8.84 22.43 9.31
C LYS A 195 8.75 20.94 9.61
N VAL A 196 8.01 20.17 8.83
CA VAL A 196 8.04 18.70 8.88
C VAL A 196 9.25 18.15 8.13
N PRO A 197 9.64 16.87 8.33
CA PRO A 197 10.69 16.23 7.54
C PRO A 197 10.42 16.27 6.04
N ILE A 198 11.47 16.35 5.24
CA ILE A 198 11.40 16.44 3.77
C ILE A 198 12.16 15.28 3.13
N VAL A 199 11.49 14.66 2.16
CA VAL A 199 12.07 13.69 1.22
C VAL A 199 12.24 14.39 -0.13
N VAL A 200 13.40 14.27 -0.74
CA VAL A 200 13.71 14.86 -2.04
C VAL A 200 13.87 13.76 -3.07
N GLY A 201 12.90 13.67 -3.98
CA GLY A 201 12.93 12.75 -5.11
C GLY A 201 13.62 13.37 -6.31
N GLY A 202 14.45 12.58 -6.99
CA GLY A 202 15.03 12.95 -8.29
C GLY A 202 14.05 12.77 -9.45
N SER A 203 14.56 12.90 -10.65
CA SER A 203 13.82 12.70 -11.90
C SER A 203 13.73 11.23 -12.34
N GLY A 204 14.56 10.37 -11.78
CA GLY A 204 14.78 8.99 -12.22
C GLY A 204 15.93 8.85 -13.21
N HIS A 205 16.57 9.95 -13.65
CA HIS A 205 17.72 9.89 -14.55
C HIS A 205 19.02 9.67 -13.74
N PRO A 206 19.68 8.50 -13.83
CA PRO A 206 20.70 8.07 -12.86
C PRO A 206 21.91 9.01 -12.78
N VAL A 207 22.33 9.61 -13.90
CA VAL A 207 23.47 10.53 -13.91
C VAL A 207 23.06 11.90 -13.39
N LYS A 208 21.91 12.42 -13.81
CA LYS A 208 21.43 13.75 -13.40
C LYS A 208 21.08 13.79 -11.92
N ASP A 209 20.45 12.74 -11.41
CA ASP A 209 20.05 12.67 -10.01
C ASP A 209 21.25 12.66 -9.07
N VAL A 210 22.39 12.04 -9.45
CA VAL A 210 23.63 12.15 -8.67
C VAL A 210 24.09 13.60 -8.51
N GLU A 211 24.07 14.40 -9.58
CA GLU A 211 24.43 15.82 -9.54
C GLU A 211 23.46 16.65 -8.69
N VAL A 212 22.16 16.40 -8.85
CA VAL A 212 21.10 17.07 -8.10
C VAL A 212 21.19 16.73 -6.62
N PHE A 213 21.32 15.46 -6.27
CA PHE A 213 21.41 15.01 -4.88
C PHE A 213 22.64 15.54 -4.16
N LYS A 214 23.79 15.65 -4.83
CA LYS A 214 24.98 16.32 -4.27
C LYS A 214 24.66 17.77 -3.92
N LYS A 215 24.06 18.53 -4.84
CA LYS A 215 23.74 19.95 -4.58
C LYS A 215 22.68 20.13 -3.51
N VAL A 216 21.63 19.29 -3.51
CA VAL A 216 20.60 19.28 -2.47
C VAL A 216 21.21 18.94 -1.10
N SER A 217 22.09 17.93 -1.03
CA SER A 217 22.72 17.54 0.24
C SER A 217 23.65 18.63 0.80
N ASP A 218 24.23 19.47 -0.06
CA ASP A 218 25.09 20.59 0.39
C ASP A 218 24.27 21.64 1.14
N ILE A 219 23.07 21.98 0.66
CA ILE A 219 22.23 23.02 1.28
C ILE A 219 21.37 22.48 2.43
N ALA A 220 21.18 21.17 2.50
CA ALA A 220 20.36 20.52 3.50
C ALA A 220 21.18 19.86 4.62
N GLU A 221 22.47 20.22 4.74
CA GLU A 221 23.33 19.67 5.81
C GLU A 221 22.76 19.99 7.18
N GLY A 222 22.65 18.95 8.03
CA GLY A 222 22.06 19.05 9.36
C GLY A 222 20.54 18.90 9.43
N GLU A 223 19.82 18.93 8.30
CA GLU A 223 18.35 18.82 8.28
C GLU A 223 17.84 17.38 8.32
N ARG A 224 18.72 16.39 8.15
CA ARG A 224 18.41 14.96 8.04
C ARG A 224 17.27 14.69 7.08
N ILE A 225 17.42 15.25 5.86
CA ILE A 225 16.53 14.95 4.75
C ILE A 225 16.71 13.54 4.24
N VAL A 226 15.77 13.08 3.42
CA VAL A 226 15.85 11.80 2.73
C VAL A 226 16.02 12.03 1.23
N LEU A 227 16.98 11.36 0.59
CA LEU A 227 17.15 11.33 -0.87
C LEU A 227 16.43 10.11 -1.46
N ASN A 228 15.53 10.33 -2.40
CA ASN A 228 14.73 9.31 -3.05
C ASN A 228 14.95 9.34 -4.58
N SER A 229 15.63 8.39 -5.13
CA SER A 229 16.24 7.20 -4.54
C SER A 229 17.61 6.91 -5.16
N LEU A 230 18.41 6.12 -4.48
CA LEU A 230 19.59 5.50 -5.08
C LEU A 230 19.20 4.21 -5.78
N ASN A 231 19.86 3.88 -6.89
CA ASN A 231 19.68 2.64 -7.62
C ASN A 231 21.02 2.13 -8.20
N LEU A 232 21.02 0.89 -8.67
CA LEU A 232 22.24 0.25 -9.20
C LEU A 232 22.77 0.84 -10.50
N ASP A 233 21.98 1.65 -11.20
CA ASP A 233 22.38 2.33 -12.45
C ASP A 233 23.15 3.63 -12.17
N MET A 234 23.15 4.09 -10.93
CA MET A 234 23.88 5.28 -10.49
C MET A 234 25.35 4.97 -10.19
N LYS A 235 26.19 5.99 -10.27
CA LYS A 235 27.54 5.95 -9.69
C LYS A 235 27.45 6.11 -8.17
N LEU A 236 27.12 4.99 -7.47
CA LEU A 236 26.88 4.98 -6.03
C LEU A 236 28.04 5.53 -5.21
N GLU A 237 29.29 5.18 -5.55
CA GLU A 237 30.48 5.71 -4.91
C GLU A 237 30.49 7.25 -4.89
N ASP A 238 30.14 7.86 -6.00
CA ASP A 238 30.16 9.31 -6.20
C ASP A 238 29.21 10.05 -5.26
N ILE A 239 27.97 9.57 -5.13
CA ILE A 239 26.97 10.20 -4.25
C ILE A 239 27.19 9.78 -2.79
N CYS A 240 27.44 8.51 -2.51
CA CYS A 240 27.59 8.01 -1.15
C CYS A 240 28.81 8.60 -0.44
N THR A 241 29.95 8.72 -1.12
CA THR A 241 31.16 9.39 -0.58
C THR A 241 30.86 10.86 -0.27
N HIS A 242 30.10 11.56 -1.12
CA HIS A 242 29.74 12.96 -0.92
C HIS A 242 28.86 13.19 0.33
N ILE A 243 27.93 12.27 0.59
CA ILE A 243 26.98 12.37 1.72
C ILE A 243 27.41 11.57 2.96
N ALA A 244 28.51 10.82 2.90
CA ALA A 244 28.94 9.93 3.98
C ALA A 244 29.02 10.62 5.35
N LYS A 245 29.58 11.84 5.39
CA LYS A 245 29.76 12.63 6.61
C LYS A 245 28.60 13.56 6.92
N LYS A 246 27.61 13.65 6.04
CA LYS A 246 26.40 14.47 6.23
C LYS A 246 25.31 13.60 6.87
N ASP A 247 24.46 14.21 7.69
CA ASP A 247 23.34 13.48 8.28
C ASP A 247 22.16 13.36 7.28
N ILE A 248 22.41 12.68 6.17
CA ILE A 248 21.47 12.46 5.07
C ILE A 248 21.02 11.00 5.06
N VAL A 249 19.74 10.76 4.97
CA VAL A 249 19.12 9.45 4.81
C VAL A 249 18.93 9.17 3.32
N VAL A 250 19.04 7.94 2.90
CA VAL A 250 18.82 7.51 1.51
C VAL A 250 17.74 6.44 1.43
N ILE A 251 17.05 6.40 0.30
CA ILE A 251 16.17 5.30 -0.07
C ILE A 251 16.88 4.48 -1.14
N ASP A 252 17.18 3.23 -0.83
CA ASP A 252 17.72 2.28 -1.79
C ASP A 252 16.58 1.64 -2.56
N PHE A 253 16.55 1.90 -3.87
CA PHE A 253 15.48 1.45 -4.75
C PHE A 253 15.87 0.17 -5.51
N SER A 254 15.03 -0.85 -5.37
CA SER A 254 15.18 -2.13 -6.07
C SER A 254 13.81 -2.66 -6.49
N PRO A 255 13.51 -2.69 -7.80
CA PRO A 255 12.19 -3.10 -8.28
C PRO A 255 11.95 -4.59 -8.00
N MET A 256 11.24 -4.90 -6.92
CA MET A 256 10.71 -6.22 -6.53
C MET A 256 11.75 -7.38 -6.49
N ASP A 257 13.01 -7.08 -6.67
CA ASP A 257 14.12 -8.04 -6.73
C ASP A 257 14.91 -7.98 -5.42
N LEU A 258 14.75 -8.99 -4.57
CA LEU A 258 15.41 -9.03 -3.26
C LEU A 258 16.93 -9.23 -3.34
N ASP A 259 17.43 -9.85 -4.40
CA ASP A 259 18.88 -10.03 -4.56
C ASP A 259 19.54 -8.71 -4.99
N LYS A 260 18.87 -7.93 -5.84
CA LYS A 260 19.29 -6.56 -6.14
C LYS A 260 19.16 -5.64 -4.95
N ALA A 261 18.11 -5.83 -4.11
CA ALA A 261 17.98 -5.08 -2.87
C ALA A 261 19.16 -5.35 -1.91
N ARG A 262 19.56 -6.60 -1.76
CA ARG A 262 20.78 -6.96 -1.00
C ARG A 262 22.04 -6.39 -1.64
N GLU A 263 22.13 -6.43 -2.97
CA GLU A 263 23.29 -5.91 -3.70
C GLU A 263 23.47 -4.40 -3.50
N ILE A 264 22.39 -3.60 -3.67
CA ILE A 264 22.51 -2.16 -3.49
C ILE A 264 22.84 -1.83 -2.03
N ASN A 265 22.18 -2.45 -1.06
CA ASN A 265 22.44 -2.22 0.35
C ASN A 265 23.90 -2.53 0.72
N ARG A 266 24.46 -3.67 0.27
CA ARG A 266 25.87 -4.01 0.47
C ARG A 266 26.82 -2.95 -0.09
N LYS A 267 26.55 -2.45 -1.29
CA LYS A 267 27.38 -1.42 -1.92
C LYS A 267 27.28 -0.09 -1.15
N VAL A 268 26.11 0.26 -0.67
CA VAL A 268 25.88 1.52 0.06
C VAL A 268 26.51 1.48 1.46
N TYR A 269 26.57 0.31 2.11
CA TYR A 269 27.15 0.14 3.46
C TYR A 269 28.62 0.53 3.56
N ASP A 270 29.36 0.56 2.46
CA ASP A 270 30.77 1.01 2.45
C ASP A 270 30.89 2.49 2.89
N TRP A 271 29.81 3.28 2.78
CA TRP A 271 29.83 4.72 3.09
C TRP A 271 28.70 5.17 4.04
N ILE A 272 27.53 4.53 3.94
CA ILE A 272 26.32 4.94 4.65
C ILE A 272 25.96 3.88 5.69
N PRO A 273 25.82 4.24 6.98
CA PRO A 273 25.45 3.29 8.00
C PRO A 273 23.99 2.85 7.84
N LYS A 274 23.69 1.61 8.24
CA LYS A 274 22.37 0.97 8.10
C LYS A 274 21.20 1.81 8.63
N ASN A 275 21.42 2.58 9.71
CA ASN A 275 20.42 3.46 10.32
C ASN A 275 20.14 4.77 9.54
N ARG A 276 20.67 4.89 8.35
CA ARG A 276 20.41 5.99 7.41
C ARG A 276 19.89 5.48 6.04
N ILE A 277 19.39 4.25 6.00
CA ILE A 277 18.90 3.62 4.76
C ILE A 277 17.46 3.17 4.95
N LEU A 278 16.61 3.56 4.02
CA LEU A 278 15.28 2.99 3.78
C LEU A 278 15.36 2.13 2.53
N LEU A 279 14.46 1.15 2.40
CA LEU A 279 14.39 0.28 1.23
C LEU A 279 13.06 0.51 0.50
N ASP A 280 13.12 0.68 -0.83
CA ASP A 280 11.95 0.75 -1.69
C ASP A 280 11.97 -0.41 -2.69
N LEU A 281 10.97 -1.29 -2.59
CA LEU A 281 10.81 -2.46 -3.45
C LEU A 281 9.89 -2.18 -4.65
N ASN A 282 9.61 -0.92 -4.93
CA ASN A 282 8.76 -0.43 -6.01
C ASN A 282 7.40 -1.16 -6.08
N ILE A 283 6.38 -0.52 -5.58
CA ILE A 283 5.04 -1.08 -5.56
C ILE A 283 4.22 -0.48 -6.70
N GLY A 284 3.72 -1.36 -7.56
CA GLY A 284 2.61 -1.02 -8.45
C GLY A 284 1.32 -0.85 -7.67
N GLY A 285 0.42 0.02 -8.12
CA GLY A 285 -0.92 0.13 -7.58
C GLY A 285 -1.80 -1.09 -7.89
N ILE A 286 -2.98 -1.14 -7.28
CA ILE A 286 -3.99 -2.17 -7.56
C ILE A 286 -4.27 -2.25 -9.07
N GLY A 287 -4.28 -3.46 -9.62
CA GLY A 287 -4.40 -3.72 -11.04
C GLY A 287 -3.13 -3.44 -11.85
N TYR A 288 -2.03 -3.08 -11.19
CA TYR A 288 -0.77 -2.67 -11.80
C TYR A 288 0.45 -3.35 -11.15
N GLY A 289 0.25 -4.53 -10.57
CA GLY A 289 1.31 -5.35 -9.98
C GLY A 289 1.47 -5.20 -8.46
N THR A 290 0.47 -4.71 -7.76
CA THR A 290 0.47 -4.62 -6.28
C THR A 290 0.80 -5.94 -5.61
N GLU A 291 0.32 -7.05 -6.16
CA GLU A 291 0.56 -8.41 -5.67
C GLU A 291 2.05 -8.78 -5.67
N TYR A 292 2.81 -8.34 -6.64
CA TYR A 292 4.25 -8.57 -6.70
C TYR A 292 4.99 -7.74 -5.64
N GLY A 293 4.62 -6.46 -5.51
CA GLY A 293 5.17 -5.57 -4.49
C GLY A 293 4.86 -6.06 -3.07
N PHE A 294 3.61 -6.46 -2.82
CA PHE A 294 3.21 -7.06 -1.55
C PHE A 294 4.06 -8.28 -1.21
N THR A 295 4.17 -9.23 -2.15
CA THR A 295 4.93 -10.46 -1.95
C THR A 295 6.42 -10.17 -1.71
N ALA A 296 7.02 -9.23 -2.44
CA ALA A 296 8.40 -8.83 -2.26
C ALA A 296 8.64 -8.24 -0.87
N MET A 297 7.76 -7.33 -0.42
CA MET A 297 7.86 -6.71 0.91
C MET A 297 7.68 -7.72 2.03
N GLU A 298 6.68 -8.60 1.94
CA GLU A 298 6.43 -9.64 2.94
C GLU A 298 7.63 -10.58 3.06
N ARG A 299 8.17 -11.05 1.95
CA ARG A 299 9.37 -11.91 1.92
C ARG A 299 10.60 -11.19 2.47
N ALA A 300 10.81 -9.92 2.11
CA ALA A 300 11.91 -9.13 2.63
C ALA A 300 11.79 -8.92 4.14
N ARG A 301 10.57 -8.60 4.62
CA ARG A 301 10.30 -8.43 6.05
C ARG A 301 10.56 -9.71 6.84
N LEU A 302 10.08 -10.86 6.36
CA LEU A 302 10.32 -12.15 7.00
C LEU A 302 11.79 -12.53 6.99
N ALA A 303 12.50 -12.36 5.85
CA ALA A 303 13.93 -12.61 5.77
C ALA A 303 14.71 -11.75 6.77
N ALA A 304 14.41 -10.45 6.84
CA ALA A 304 15.00 -9.53 7.79
C ALA A 304 14.82 -9.96 9.25
N LEU A 305 13.60 -10.35 9.62
CA LEU A 305 13.27 -10.83 10.96
C LEU A 305 13.91 -12.19 11.27
N LEU A 306 14.16 -13.02 10.26
CA LEU A 306 14.90 -14.28 10.39
C LEU A 306 16.43 -14.09 10.41
N GLY A 307 16.93 -12.87 10.31
CA GLY A 307 18.33 -12.53 10.48
C GLY A 307 19.08 -12.10 9.23
N ASP A 308 18.38 -11.87 8.11
CA ASP A 308 19.00 -11.29 6.90
C ASP A 308 19.24 -9.79 7.12
N GLU A 309 20.45 -9.46 7.53
CA GLU A 309 20.86 -8.10 7.90
C GLU A 309 20.83 -7.11 6.72
N GLU A 310 20.90 -7.61 5.48
CA GLU A 310 20.87 -6.76 4.28
C GLU A 310 19.43 -6.28 3.95
N LEU A 311 18.41 -6.89 4.54
CA LEU A 311 17.01 -6.52 4.37
C LEU A 311 16.38 -5.88 5.62
N GLN A 312 17.15 -5.67 6.70
CA GLN A 312 16.66 -5.11 7.98
C GLN A 312 16.41 -3.60 7.91
N HIS A 313 15.81 -3.10 6.84
CA HIS A 313 15.51 -1.68 6.64
C HIS A 313 14.01 -1.39 6.69
N PRO A 314 13.61 -0.20 7.18
CA PRO A 314 12.25 0.28 7.04
C PRO A 314 11.89 0.46 5.56
N PHE A 315 10.64 0.19 5.20
CA PHE A 315 10.19 0.31 3.82
C PHE A 315 9.60 1.69 3.51
N ASN A 316 10.08 2.29 2.41
CA ASN A 316 9.40 3.37 1.71
C ASN A 316 8.46 2.78 0.65
N VAL A 317 7.36 3.47 0.37
CA VAL A 317 6.37 3.08 -0.63
C VAL A 317 5.89 4.28 -1.42
N GLY A 318 6.12 4.27 -2.72
CA GLY A 318 5.53 5.22 -3.66
C GLY A 318 4.07 4.88 -3.97
N ALA A 319 3.17 5.00 -3.00
CA ALA A 319 1.76 4.62 -3.17
C ALA A 319 1.01 5.49 -4.18
N SER A 320 1.47 6.71 -4.42
CA SER A 320 0.98 7.59 -5.51
C SER A 320 1.12 6.95 -6.90
N ASN A 321 1.95 5.92 -7.08
CA ASN A 321 2.00 5.11 -8.31
C ASN A 321 0.66 4.42 -8.63
N ALA A 322 -0.24 4.27 -7.66
CA ALA A 322 -1.61 3.78 -7.88
C ALA A 322 -2.39 4.60 -8.91
N TRP A 323 -2.08 5.89 -9.06
CA TRP A 323 -2.67 6.76 -10.07
C TRP A 323 -2.22 6.45 -11.50
N GLY A 324 -1.22 5.60 -11.69
CA GLY A 324 -0.84 5.04 -13.00
C GLY A 324 -1.90 4.10 -13.58
N ALA A 325 -2.75 3.49 -12.76
CA ALA A 325 -3.87 2.68 -13.20
C ALA A 325 -4.94 3.54 -13.88
N ARG A 326 -5.30 3.22 -15.12
CA ARG A 326 -6.29 4.00 -15.89
C ARG A 326 -7.66 4.03 -15.20
N GLU A 327 -8.03 2.95 -14.55
CA GLU A 327 -9.26 2.79 -13.78
C GLU A 327 -9.40 3.84 -12.67
N ALA A 328 -8.30 4.33 -12.13
CA ALA A 328 -8.29 5.36 -11.10
C ALA A 328 -8.84 6.71 -11.58
N TRP A 329 -8.76 7.04 -12.91
CA TRP A 329 -9.04 8.40 -13.37
C TRP A 329 -9.78 8.54 -14.70
N VAL A 330 -9.84 7.50 -15.56
CA VAL A 330 -10.60 7.57 -16.81
C VAL A 330 -12.11 7.54 -16.59
N VAL A 331 -12.86 8.02 -17.57
CA VAL A 331 -14.30 7.83 -17.61
C VAL A 331 -14.59 6.35 -17.92
N MET A 332 -15.37 5.71 -17.09
CA MET A 332 -15.78 4.31 -17.23
C MET A 332 -17.30 4.20 -17.11
N ASP A 333 -17.82 2.99 -17.30
CA ASP A 333 -19.23 2.69 -17.10
C ASP A 333 -19.69 3.16 -15.70
N PRO A 334 -20.90 3.71 -15.55
CA PRO A 334 -21.43 4.19 -14.28
C PRO A 334 -21.39 3.16 -13.15
N TYR A 335 -21.39 1.87 -13.47
CA TYR A 335 -21.23 0.77 -12.49
C TYR A 335 -19.92 0.87 -11.68
N TRP A 336 -18.87 1.47 -12.27
CA TRP A 336 -17.59 1.68 -11.58
C TRP A 336 -17.62 2.83 -10.56
N GLY A 337 -18.73 3.53 -10.44
CA GLY A 337 -18.84 4.71 -9.60
C GLY A 337 -18.12 5.95 -10.17
N PRO A 338 -18.24 7.10 -9.50
CA PRO A 338 -17.65 8.34 -9.95
C PRO A 338 -16.12 8.30 -9.89
N ARG A 339 -15.48 8.77 -10.95
CA ARG A 339 -14.01 8.75 -11.08
C ARG A 339 -13.29 9.60 -10.04
N GLU A 340 -13.96 10.59 -9.50
CA GLU A 340 -13.43 11.48 -8.47
C GLU A 340 -13.16 10.75 -7.15
N ILE A 341 -13.87 9.66 -6.91
CA ILE A 341 -13.69 8.81 -5.71
C ILE A 341 -12.75 7.64 -6.02
N ARG A 342 -12.74 7.13 -7.24
CA ARG A 342 -11.97 5.93 -7.59
C ARG A 342 -10.47 6.11 -7.40
N GLY A 343 -9.90 7.24 -7.83
CA GLY A 343 -8.48 7.51 -7.68
C GLY A 343 -8.02 7.51 -6.21
N PRO A 344 -8.64 8.31 -5.33
CA PRO A 344 -8.37 8.27 -3.90
C PRO A 344 -8.55 6.87 -3.29
N LEU A 345 -9.57 6.11 -3.73
CA LEU A 345 -9.79 4.74 -3.28
C LEU A 345 -8.67 3.79 -3.73
N TRP A 346 -8.22 3.92 -5.00
CA TRP A 346 -7.08 3.13 -5.54
C TRP A 346 -5.81 3.34 -4.75
N GLU A 347 -5.48 4.59 -4.48
CA GLU A 347 -4.31 4.94 -3.66
C GLU A 347 -4.45 4.43 -2.22
N THR A 348 -5.61 4.67 -1.60
CA THR A 348 -5.87 4.25 -0.21
C THR A 348 -5.77 2.72 -0.06
N LEU A 349 -6.38 1.96 -0.96
CA LEU A 349 -6.32 0.49 -0.91
C LEU A 349 -4.90 -0.02 -1.18
N THR A 350 -4.16 0.60 -2.10
CA THR A 350 -2.74 0.29 -2.31
C THR A 350 -1.94 0.53 -1.03
N CYS A 351 -2.16 1.66 -0.36
CA CYS A 351 -1.51 1.94 0.92
C CYS A 351 -1.87 0.92 2.00
N ILE A 352 -3.14 0.52 2.11
CA ILE A 352 -3.56 -0.47 3.12
C ILE A 352 -2.89 -1.83 2.87
N ILE A 353 -2.81 -2.27 1.62
CA ILE A 353 -2.09 -3.50 1.24
C ILE A 353 -0.62 -3.41 1.66
N CYS A 354 0.04 -2.29 1.37
CA CYS A 354 1.43 -2.06 1.74
C CYS A 354 1.64 -1.95 3.25
N LEU A 355 0.68 -1.33 3.95
CA LEU A 355 0.67 -1.25 5.41
C LEU A 355 0.66 -2.65 6.04
N LEU A 356 -0.17 -3.53 5.52
CA LEU A 356 -0.23 -4.93 5.97
C LEU A 356 1.03 -5.72 5.61
N ALA A 357 1.74 -5.35 4.54
CA ALA A 357 3.06 -5.91 4.20
C ALA A 357 4.21 -5.34 5.04
N GLY A 358 3.97 -4.30 5.84
CA GLY A 358 4.94 -3.71 6.76
C GLY A 358 5.64 -2.46 6.26
N ALA A 359 5.01 -1.69 5.38
CA ALA A 359 5.54 -0.39 4.98
C ALA A 359 5.57 0.60 6.16
N ASP A 360 6.64 1.38 6.24
CA ASP A 360 6.92 2.32 7.32
C ASP A 360 6.68 3.77 6.88
N TYR A 361 6.91 4.10 5.59
CA TYR A 361 6.77 5.44 5.04
C TYR A 361 6.00 5.40 3.72
N PHE A 362 4.99 6.27 3.58
CA PHE A 362 4.07 6.29 2.44
C PHE A 362 4.09 7.64 1.74
N MET A 363 4.36 7.64 0.45
CA MET A 363 4.23 8.78 -0.44
C MET A 363 2.83 8.76 -1.07
N THR A 364 2.04 9.82 -0.87
CA THR A 364 0.65 9.88 -1.30
C THR A 364 0.34 11.19 -2.03
N LEU A 365 -0.60 11.13 -2.97
CA LEU A 365 -0.97 12.27 -3.81
C LEU A 365 -2.33 12.89 -3.43
N HIS A 366 -3.17 12.17 -2.67
CA HIS A 366 -4.51 12.67 -2.33
C HIS A 366 -4.74 12.74 -0.80
N PRO A 367 -5.25 13.86 -0.27
CA PRO A 367 -5.37 14.04 1.18
C PRO A 367 -6.40 13.12 1.87
N THR A 368 -7.40 12.64 1.14
CA THR A 368 -8.32 11.62 1.65
C THR A 368 -7.59 10.34 2.04
N THR A 369 -6.56 9.97 1.25
CA THR A 369 -5.69 8.82 1.56
C THR A 369 -4.98 9.03 2.89
N VAL A 370 -4.32 10.17 3.09
CA VAL A 370 -3.63 10.49 4.36
C VAL A 370 -4.60 10.42 5.55
N LYS A 371 -5.79 11.01 5.41
CA LYS A 371 -6.80 11.00 6.47
C LYS A 371 -7.22 9.56 6.81
N THR A 372 -7.60 8.78 5.80
CA THR A 372 -8.07 7.40 6.00
C THR A 372 -6.98 6.51 6.61
N LEU A 373 -5.73 6.67 6.16
CA LEU A 373 -4.61 5.89 6.70
C LEU A 373 -4.30 6.23 8.15
N LYS A 374 -4.45 7.47 8.57
CA LYS A 374 -4.32 7.86 9.98
C LYS A 374 -5.40 7.19 10.83
N GLU A 375 -6.63 7.20 10.37
CA GLU A 375 -7.75 6.52 11.03
C GLU A 375 -7.50 4.99 11.10
N MET A 376 -7.00 4.39 10.01
CA MET A 376 -6.65 2.96 9.98
C MET A 376 -5.49 2.63 10.92
N ARG A 377 -4.45 3.47 10.96
CA ARG A 377 -3.33 3.32 11.91
C ARG A 377 -3.82 3.34 13.36
N GLU A 378 -4.68 4.27 13.71
CA GLU A 378 -5.30 4.36 15.04
C GLU A 378 -6.16 3.13 15.34
N TYR A 379 -6.96 2.70 14.37
CA TYR A 379 -7.78 1.50 14.50
C TYR A 379 -6.93 0.25 14.76
N LEU A 380 -5.90 0.01 13.96
CA LEU A 380 -5.01 -1.14 14.11
C LEU A 380 -4.22 -1.10 15.44
N SER A 381 -3.90 0.09 15.95
CA SER A 381 -3.21 0.28 17.23
C SER A 381 -4.12 0.15 18.45
N SER A 382 -5.44 0.17 18.28
CA SER A 382 -6.40 0.25 19.39
C SER A 382 -6.61 -1.05 20.18
N LYS A 383 -5.88 -2.11 19.88
CA LYS A 383 -5.97 -3.44 20.54
C LYS A 383 -7.40 -4.02 20.58
N GLY A 384 -8.15 -3.82 19.50
CA GLY A 384 -9.51 -4.36 19.38
C GLY A 384 -10.56 -3.70 20.29
N LYS A 385 -10.26 -2.54 20.88
CA LYS A 385 -11.22 -1.80 21.70
C LYS A 385 -12.26 -1.02 20.89
N ARG A 386 -12.06 -0.85 19.58
CA ARG A 386 -13.08 -0.31 18.68
C ARG A 386 -13.96 -1.44 18.16
N ILE A 387 -15.23 -1.36 18.49
CA ILE A 387 -16.22 -2.40 18.29
C ILE A 387 -16.64 -2.45 16.82
N PHE A 388 -16.94 -3.66 16.34
CA PHE A 388 -17.47 -4.01 15.02
C PHE A 388 -18.71 -3.20 14.56
N GLU A 389 -19.38 -2.47 15.44
CA GLU A 389 -20.53 -1.62 15.10
C GLU A 389 -20.16 -0.47 14.14
N GLU A 390 -18.96 0.12 14.28
CA GLU A 390 -18.49 1.14 13.34
C GLU A 390 -18.10 0.54 11.97
N ALA A 391 -17.66 -0.71 11.94
CA ALA A 391 -17.36 -1.41 10.69
C ALA A 391 -18.64 -1.83 9.93
N ALA A 392 -19.75 -2.08 10.62
CA ALA A 392 -21.05 -2.36 9.98
C ALA A 392 -21.58 -1.13 9.25
N ASP A 393 -21.39 0.06 9.81
CA ASP A 393 -21.74 1.33 9.17
C ASP A 393 -20.88 1.60 7.91
N TRP A 394 -19.66 1.14 7.89
CA TRP A 394 -18.78 1.32 6.74
C TRP A 394 -19.27 0.59 5.48
N VAL A 395 -19.90 -0.56 5.65
CA VAL A 395 -20.52 -1.33 4.54
C VAL A 395 -21.86 -0.73 4.13
N SER A 396 -22.56 -0.05 5.05
CA SER A 396 -23.87 0.58 4.81
C SER A 396 -23.76 2.05 4.39
N LEU A 397 -22.59 2.65 4.40
CA LEU A 397 -22.32 4.03 3.98
C LEU A 397 -22.83 4.26 2.55
N LYS A 398 -24.01 4.86 2.46
CA LYS A 398 -24.46 5.53 1.24
C LYS A 398 -23.52 6.69 1.01
N ILE A 399 -22.54 6.52 0.12
CA ILE A 399 -21.70 7.62 -0.34
C ILE A 399 -22.66 8.65 -0.93
N PRO A 400 -22.77 9.87 -0.38
CA PRO A 400 -23.59 10.89 -1.00
C PRO A 400 -23.01 11.15 -2.39
N VAL A 401 -23.77 10.79 -3.40
CA VAL A 401 -23.48 11.17 -4.77
C VAL A 401 -23.77 12.66 -4.86
N VAL A 402 -22.72 13.48 -4.84
CA VAL A 402 -22.80 14.92 -5.10
C VAL A 402 -22.74 15.17 -6.58
#